data_5da4d61f9d52768d300f4ea315508659
#
_entry.id   5da4d61f9d52768d300f4ea315508659
#
_cell.length_a   1.000
_cell.length_b   1.000
_cell.length_c   1.000
_cell.angle_alpha   90.00
_cell.angle_beta   90.00
_cell.angle_gamma   90.00
#
_symmetry.space_group_name_H-M   'P 1'
#
loop_
_entity.id
_entity.type
_entity.pdbx_description
1 polymer ?
#
loop_
_entity_poly.entity_id
_entity_poly.type
_entity_poly.pdbx_seq_one_letter_code
_entity_poly.pdbx_strand_id
1 'polypeptide(L)'
;MDLLQLRYFQAIAHHQHVSRAAAELHVAQPALSRSIGRLETELGVPLFDRHGRRVRLNRFGAMFLARVARAIGELDQGQRELRDAAGLAQGVVAIAAETLRTVTDLTARFLTGHPEVSLQLYQSPAPVMSAQLQAGEVDLCVASQRLEGPALHLVELLSEEVLLAVPASHRLARRTRVEASALAGERFVTTRPGYWQRSLTDQLFAGSGVEPTIACEGDEPYAIRGLISAGAGIGLMPAVARRLAPDPPVAWLHLEAPAPRRTLSLVWRTDAYRSAAARALTSFAISHFGTWRGDA
;
A
#
# COMPACT_ATOMS: atom_id res chain seq x y z
N MET A 1 -23.87 -13.67 17.87
CA MET A 1 -22.94 -12.96 16.97
C MET A 1 -23.75 -12.24 15.90
N ASP A 2 -23.58 -10.94 15.75
CA ASP A 2 -24.26 -10.11 14.75
C ASP A 2 -23.25 -9.23 13.99
N LEU A 3 -23.68 -8.64 12.88
CA LEU A 3 -22.83 -7.84 12.01
C LEU A 3 -22.22 -6.61 12.72
N LEU A 4 -22.97 -6.01 13.66
CA LEU A 4 -22.50 -4.84 14.41
C LEU A 4 -21.34 -5.23 15.35
N GLN A 5 -21.44 -6.39 16.00
CA GLN A 5 -20.36 -6.93 16.83
C GLN A 5 -19.08 -7.19 16.00
N LEU A 6 -19.26 -7.72 14.77
CA LEU A 6 -18.12 -7.97 13.86
C LEU A 6 -17.46 -6.66 13.41
N ARG A 7 -18.23 -5.62 13.07
CA ARG A 7 -17.70 -4.28 12.75
C ARG A 7 -16.98 -3.66 13.95
N TYR A 8 -17.49 -3.82 15.15
CA TYR A 8 -16.84 -3.36 16.39
C TYR A 8 -15.51 -4.08 16.62
N PHE A 9 -15.48 -5.39 16.40
CA PHE A 9 -14.25 -6.17 16.49
C PHE A 9 -13.20 -5.68 15.48
N GLN A 10 -13.59 -5.47 14.23
CA GLN A 10 -12.70 -4.97 13.16
C GLN A 10 -12.11 -3.59 13.50
N ALA A 11 -12.94 -2.65 13.97
CA ALA A 11 -12.49 -1.32 14.37
C ALA A 11 -11.49 -1.35 15.53
N ILE A 12 -11.73 -2.17 16.56
CA ILE A 12 -10.78 -2.33 17.66
C ILE A 12 -9.48 -2.97 17.20
N ALA A 13 -9.55 -3.96 16.31
CA ALA A 13 -8.38 -4.61 15.73
C ALA A 13 -7.51 -3.61 14.95
N HIS A 14 -8.16 -2.71 14.20
CA HIS A 14 -7.47 -1.65 13.43
C HIS A 14 -6.77 -0.65 14.35
N HIS A 15 -7.48 -0.10 15.33
CA HIS A 15 -6.95 0.94 16.22
C HIS A 15 -6.02 0.43 17.32
N GLN A 16 -6.12 -0.85 17.66
CA GLN A 16 -5.46 -1.43 18.84
C GLN A 16 -5.70 -0.62 20.13
N HIS A 17 -6.82 0.10 20.16
CA HIS A 17 -7.21 0.98 21.26
C HIS A 17 -8.73 1.18 21.31
N VAL A 18 -9.35 0.67 22.36
CA VAL A 18 -10.83 0.64 22.47
C VAL A 18 -11.46 2.04 22.41
N SER A 19 -10.86 3.03 23.09
CA SER A 19 -11.42 4.39 23.10
C SER A 19 -11.33 5.08 21.74
N ARG A 20 -10.29 4.82 20.95
CA ARG A 20 -10.18 5.35 19.58
C ARG A 20 -11.21 4.72 18.64
N ALA A 21 -11.36 3.39 18.71
CA ALA A 21 -12.40 2.69 17.97
C ALA A 21 -13.81 3.16 18.34
N ALA A 22 -14.07 3.41 19.65
CA ALA A 22 -15.34 3.93 20.12
C ALA A 22 -15.63 5.36 19.57
N ALA A 23 -14.60 6.22 19.52
CA ALA A 23 -14.73 7.57 18.98
C ALA A 23 -15.05 7.53 17.47
N GLU A 24 -14.35 6.70 16.68
CA GLU A 24 -14.63 6.51 15.25
C GLU A 24 -16.05 6.01 14.99
N LEU A 25 -16.48 5.03 15.78
CA LEU A 25 -17.80 4.41 15.65
C LEU A 25 -18.94 5.26 16.29
N HIS A 26 -18.60 6.40 16.89
CA HIS A 26 -19.55 7.26 17.61
C HIS A 26 -20.36 6.53 18.68
N VAL A 27 -19.71 5.61 19.42
CA VAL A 27 -20.34 4.84 20.50
C VAL A 27 -19.61 5.02 21.84
N ALA A 28 -20.30 4.76 22.94
CA ALA A 28 -19.70 4.79 24.26
C ALA A 28 -18.69 3.61 24.42
N GLN A 29 -17.48 3.90 24.87
CA GLN A 29 -16.42 2.91 25.09
C GLN A 29 -16.88 1.69 25.95
N PRO A 30 -17.67 1.86 27.05
CA PRO A 30 -18.18 0.71 27.80
C PRO A 30 -19.10 -0.19 27.00
N ALA A 31 -19.89 0.38 26.05
CA ALA A 31 -20.77 -0.41 25.17
C ALA A 31 -19.94 -1.26 24.21
N LEU A 32 -18.92 -0.65 23.60
CA LEU A 32 -17.99 -1.32 22.71
C LEU A 32 -17.24 -2.48 23.43
N SER A 33 -16.73 -2.22 24.65
CA SER A 33 -16.05 -3.26 25.46
C SER A 33 -16.98 -4.41 25.84
N ARG A 34 -18.25 -4.12 26.21
CA ARG A 34 -19.22 -5.17 26.51
C ARG A 34 -19.56 -6.00 25.27
N SER A 35 -19.69 -5.36 24.12
CA SER A 35 -19.98 -6.05 22.84
C SER A 35 -18.87 -7.06 22.51
N ILE A 36 -17.61 -6.68 22.66
CA ILE A 36 -16.48 -7.58 22.43
C ILE A 36 -16.43 -8.71 23.46
N GLY A 37 -16.69 -8.40 24.74
CA GLY A 37 -16.75 -9.44 25.77
C GLY A 37 -17.83 -10.51 25.49
N ARG A 38 -18.98 -10.09 24.96
CA ARG A 38 -20.03 -11.04 24.52
C ARG A 38 -19.58 -11.88 23.33
N LEU A 39 -18.91 -11.25 22.35
CA LEU A 39 -18.36 -11.95 21.17
C LEU A 39 -17.33 -13.01 21.60
N GLU A 40 -16.40 -12.65 22.48
CA GLU A 40 -15.39 -13.58 23.02
C GLU A 40 -16.03 -14.72 23.82
N THR A 41 -17.06 -14.42 24.61
CA THR A 41 -17.83 -15.45 25.35
C THR A 41 -18.53 -16.41 24.41
N GLU A 42 -19.17 -15.92 23.34
CA GLU A 42 -19.87 -16.73 22.36
C GLU A 42 -18.90 -17.62 21.55
N LEU A 43 -17.71 -17.09 21.23
CA LEU A 43 -16.67 -17.85 20.53
C LEU A 43 -15.89 -18.81 21.44
N GLY A 44 -15.99 -18.67 22.78
CA GLY A 44 -15.30 -19.49 23.76
C GLY A 44 -13.80 -19.21 23.87
N VAL A 45 -13.28 -18.17 23.22
CA VAL A 45 -11.86 -17.80 23.24
C VAL A 45 -11.70 -16.29 23.27
N PRO A 46 -10.67 -15.76 23.96
CA PRO A 46 -10.31 -14.35 23.88
C PRO A 46 -9.74 -14.03 22.49
N LEU A 47 -10.07 -12.86 21.94
CA LEU A 47 -9.56 -12.37 20.67
C LEU A 47 -8.43 -11.36 20.83
N PHE A 48 -8.35 -10.74 22.03
CA PHE A 48 -7.38 -9.70 22.33
C PHE A 48 -6.58 -10.03 23.61
N ASP A 49 -5.30 -9.67 23.57
CA ASP A 49 -4.47 -9.51 24.76
C ASP A 49 -4.60 -8.09 25.28
N ARG A 50 -4.86 -7.96 26.59
CA ARG A 50 -5.06 -6.65 27.24
C ARG A 50 -3.81 -6.22 28.00
N HIS A 51 -3.21 -5.11 27.59
CA HIS A 51 -2.04 -4.51 28.23
C HIS A 51 -2.40 -3.07 28.68
N GLY A 52 -3.01 -2.95 29.85
CA GLY A 52 -3.49 -1.67 30.35
C GLY A 52 -4.58 -1.07 29.45
N ARG A 53 -4.30 0.12 28.86
CA ARG A 53 -5.23 0.80 27.93
C ARG A 53 -5.10 0.35 26.47
N ARG A 54 -4.10 -0.48 26.15
CA ARG A 54 -3.89 -1.01 24.79
C ARG A 54 -4.44 -2.41 24.69
N VAL A 55 -4.98 -2.74 23.53
CA VAL A 55 -5.45 -4.08 23.18
C VAL A 55 -4.72 -4.51 21.90
N ARG A 56 -4.21 -5.72 21.88
CA ARG A 56 -3.57 -6.31 20.71
C ARG A 56 -4.31 -7.59 20.33
N LEU A 57 -4.46 -7.83 19.04
CA LEU A 57 -4.95 -9.12 18.58
C LEU A 57 -4.01 -10.23 19.06
N ASN A 58 -4.57 -11.25 19.69
CA ASN A 58 -3.87 -12.50 19.89
C ASN A 58 -3.99 -13.39 18.63
N ARG A 59 -3.43 -14.61 18.68
CA ARG A 59 -3.47 -15.54 17.55
C ARG A 59 -4.91 -15.86 17.07
N PHE A 60 -5.86 -15.99 18.00
CA PHE A 60 -7.25 -16.29 17.68
C PHE A 60 -7.93 -15.07 17.04
N GLY A 61 -7.66 -13.88 17.59
CA GLY A 61 -8.14 -12.63 17.01
C GLY A 61 -7.62 -12.39 15.58
N ALA A 62 -6.34 -12.65 15.32
CA ALA A 62 -5.76 -12.52 13.98
C ALA A 62 -6.42 -13.51 12.98
N MET A 63 -6.59 -14.77 13.37
CA MET A 63 -7.30 -15.77 12.55
C MET A 63 -8.75 -15.37 12.27
N PHE A 64 -9.45 -14.88 13.29
CA PHE A 64 -10.85 -14.50 13.18
C PHE A 64 -11.03 -13.22 12.37
N LEU A 65 -10.13 -12.23 12.52
CA LEU A 65 -10.17 -10.98 11.77
C LEU A 65 -10.17 -11.21 10.25
N ALA A 66 -9.33 -12.11 9.76
CA ALA A 66 -9.28 -12.43 8.33
C ALA A 66 -10.63 -12.98 7.81
N ARG A 67 -11.35 -13.74 8.63
CA ARG A 67 -12.68 -14.27 8.27
C ARG A 67 -13.76 -13.20 8.35
N VAL A 68 -13.72 -12.37 9.40
CA VAL A 68 -14.68 -11.27 9.62
C VAL A 68 -14.56 -10.23 8.51
N ALA A 69 -13.32 -9.82 8.17
CA ALA A 69 -13.06 -8.86 7.10
C ALA A 69 -13.66 -9.35 5.76
N ARG A 70 -13.44 -10.62 5.42
CA ARG A 70 -14.04 -11.22 4.22
C ARG A 70 -15.56 -11.24 4.25
N ALA A 71 -16.16 -11.66 5.37
CA ALA A 71 -17.62 -11.73 5.48
C ALA A 71 -18.28 -10.35 5.36
N ILE A 72 -17.71 -9.32 6.01
CA ILE A 72 -18.18 -7.94 5.90
C ILE A 72 -17.99 -7.44 4.45
N GLY A 73 -16.83 -7.71 3.85
CA GLY A 73 -16.53 -7.33 2.46
C GLY A 73 -17.53 -7.93 1.45
N GLU A 74 -17.87 -9.20 1.59
CA GLU A 74 -18.89 -9.85 0.73
C GLU A 74 -20.28 -9.19 0.86
N LEU A 75 -20.69 -8.84 2.09
CA LEU A 75 -21.96 -8.13 2.30
C LEU A 75 -21.91 -6.71 1.69
N ASP A 76 -20.82 -5.99 1.86
CA ASP A 76 -20.64 -4.65 1.30
C ASP A 76 -20.57 -4.70 -0.24
N GLN A 77 -19.98 -5.75 -0.82
CA GLN A 77 -20.00 -5.99 -2.27
C GLN A 77 -21.41 -6.27 -2.79
N GLY A 78 -22.16 -7.15 -2.12
CA GLY A 78 -23.56 -7.43 -2.48
C GLY A 78 -24.43 -6.17 -2.46
N GLN A 79 -24.22 -5.28 -1.48
CA GLN A 79 -24.91 -3.99 -1.43
C GLN A 79 -24.50 -3.08 -2.61
N ARG A 80 -23.23 -3.05 -3.02
CA ARG A 80 -22.77 -2.30 -4.19
C ARG A 80 -23.41 -2.86 -5.47
N GLU A 81 -23.39 -4.17 -5.65
CA GLU A 81 -23.97 -4.84 -6.81
C GLU A 81 -25.46 -4.51 -6.97
N LEU A 82 -26.23 -4.55 -5.87
CA LEU A 82 -27.65 -4.19 -5.88
C LEU A 82 -27.88 -2.72 -6.27
N ARG A 83 -27.05 -1.80 -5.77
CA ARG A 83 -27.14 -0.38 -6.12
C ARG A 83 -26.81 -0.14 -7.59
N ASP A 84 -25.78 -0.81 -8.11
CA ASP A 84 -25.41 -0.75 -9.52
C ASP A 84 -26.55 -1.27 -10.41
N ALA A 85 -27.11 -2.43 -10.06
CA ALA A 85 -28.23 -3.04 -10.80
C ALA A 85 -29.49 -2.17 -10.77
N ALA A 86 -29.72 -1.43 -9.69
CA ALA A 86 -30.84 -0.49 -9.57
C ALA A 86 -30.62 0.86 -10.27
N GLY A 87 -29.46 1.06 -10.93
CA GLY A 87 -29.10 2.34 -11.56
C GLY A 87 -28.84 3.47 -10.53
N LEU A 88 -28.68 3.12 -9.25
CA LEU A 88 -28.48 4.08 -8.15
C LEU A 88 -26.99 4.30 -7.83
N ALA A 89 -26.09 3.70 -8.59
CA ALA A 89 -24.66 3.75 -8.33
C ALA A 89 -24.10 5.13 -8.72
N GLN A 90 -23.75 5.90 -7.74
CA GLN A 90 -22.64 6.85 -7.86
C GLN A 90 -21.38 5.98 -7.83
N GLY A 91 -20.68 5.89 -8.97
CA GLY A 91 -19.55 4.99 -9.14
C GLY A 91 -18.40 5.31 -8.18
N VAL A 92 -18.42 4.76 -6.97
CA VAL A 92 -17.29 4.86 -6.04
C VAL A 92 -16.33 3.72 -6.34
N VAL A 93 -15.05 4.04 -6.53
CA VAL A 93 -13.97 3.06 -6.69
C VAL A 93 -12.88 3.33 -5.67
N ALA A 94 -12.52 2.32 -4.91
CA ALA A 94 -11.46 2.37 -3.91
C ALA A 94 -10.17 1.76 -4.47
N ILE A 95 -9.08 2.53 -4.41
CA ILE A 95 -7.77 2.14 -4.93
C ILE A 95 -6.74 2.23 -3.82
N ALA A 96 -5.95 1.18 -3.63
CA ALA A 96 -4.74 1.25 -2.81
C ALA A 96 -3.48 1.27 -3.68
N ALA A 97 -2.49 2.04 -3.26
CA ALA A 97 -1.17 2.07 -3.90
C ALA A 97 -0.07 2.25 -2.86
N GLU A 98 1.14 1.74 -3.15
CA GLU A 98 2.31 1.96 -2.26
C GLU A 98 2.70 3.44 -2.20
N THR A 99 2.45 4.20 -3.27
CA THR A 99 2.56 5.66 -3.30
C THR A 99 1.47 6.25 -4.19
N LEU A 100 0.72 7.20 -3.65
CA LEU A 100 -0.35 7.87 -4.39
C LEU A 100 0.19 8.69 -5.57
N ARG A 101 1.43 9.16 -5.50
CA ARG A 101 2.08 9.89 -6.59
C ARG A 101 2.09 9.10 -7.90
N THR A 102 2.24 7.78 -7.83
CA THR A 102 2.24 6.91 -9.01
C THR A 102 0.91 6.92 -9.76
N VAL A 103 -0.21 7.11 -9.05
CA VAL A 103 -1.56 7.08 -9.60
C VAL A 103 -2.18 8.47 -9.79
N THR A 104 -1.49 9.56 -9.42
CA THR A 104 -2.05 10.92 -9.46
C THR A 104 -2.49 11.34 -10.86
N ASP A 105 -1.65 11.18 -11.89
CA ASP A 105 -1.99 11.56 -13.26
C ASP A 105 -3.08 10.66 -13.86
N LEU A 106 -2.99 9.36 -13.58
CA LEU A 106 -4.03 8.38 -13.94
C LEU A 106 -5.40 8.79 -13.39
N THR A 107 -5.48 9.06 -12.08
CA THR A 107 -6.74 9.39 -11.40
C THR A 107 -7.30 10.73 -11.85
N ALA A 108 -6.45 11.75 -12.03
CA ALA A 108 -6.87 13.06 -12.50
C ALA A 108 -7.49 13.00 -13.92
N ARG A 109 -6.82 12.29 -14.83
CA ARG A 109 -7.33 12.11 -16.21
C ARG A 109 -8.59 11.26 -16.25
N PHE A 110 -8.65 10.20 -15.45
CA PHE A 110 -9.84 9.37 -15.38
C PHE A 110 -11.06 10.17 -14.90
N LEU A 111 -10.93 10.95 -13.83
CA LEU A 111 -12.03 11.77 -13.28
C LEU A 111 -12.47 12.87 -14.24
N THR A 112 -11.58 13.39 -15.11
CA THR A 112 -11.95 14.35 -16.13
C THR A 112 -12.90 13.72 -17.17
N GLY A 113 -12.68 12.45 -17.51
CA GLY A 113 -13.55 11.70 -18.45
C GLY A 113 -14.78 11.06 -17.81
N HIS A 114 -14.79 10.94 -16.47
CA HIS A 114 -15.84 10.27 -15.70
C HIS A 114 -16.24 11.10 -14.48
N PRO A 115 -16.86 12.27 -14.67
CA PRO A 115 -17.18 13.21 -13.56
C PRO A 115 -18.21 12.64 -12.56
N GLU A 116 -18.96 11.61 -12.93
CA GLU A 116 -19.91 10.90 -12.09
C GLU A 116 -19.24 9.91 -11.11
N VAL A 117 -17.96 9.61 -11.32
CA VAL A 117 -17.21 8.65 -10.49
C VAL A 117 -16.51 9.36 -9.34
N SER A 118 -16.55 8.77 -8.17
CA SER A 118 -15.76 9.16 -6.98
C SER A 118 -14.65 8.14 -6.72
N LEU A 119 -13.43 8.61 -6.46
CA LEU A 119 -12.29 7.76 -6.12
C LEU A 119 -11.91 7.92 -4.66
N GLN A 120 -11.69 6.80 -3.99
CA GLN A 120 -11.09 6.73 -2.66
C GLN A 120 -9.67 6.18 -2.81
N LEU A 121 -8.67 6.95 -2.37
CA LEU A 121 -7.27 6.61 -2.54
C LEU A 121 -6.65 6.26 -1.18
N TYR A 122 -6.04 5.09 -1.10
CA TYR A 122 -5.35 4.59 0.08
C TYR A 122 -3.87 4.41 -0.21
N GLN A 123 -3.02 4.88 0.70
CA GLN A 123 -1.59 4.56 0.65
C GLN A 123 -1.32 3.43 1.62
N SER A 124 -0.85 2.30 1.11
CA SER A 124 -0.69 1.08 1.89
C SER A 124 0.52 0.26 1.42
N PRO A 125 1.28 -0.35 2.34
CA PRO A 125 2.30 -1.34 1.98
C PRO A 125 1.67 -2.63 1.47
N ALA A 126 2.43 -3.44 0.73
CA ALA A 126 1.94 -4.63 0.04
C ALA A 126 1.14 -5.62 0.93
N PRO A 127 1.56 -5.94 2.18
CA PRO A 127 0.78 -6.82 3.04
C PRO A 127 -0.60 -6.25 3.42
N VAL A 128 -0.68 -4.92 3.61
CA VAL A 128 -1.95 -4.24 3.91
C VAL A 128 -2.84 -4.20 2.67
N MET A 129 -2.29 -3.91 1.48
CA MET A 129 -3.05 -3.97 0.22
C MET A 129 -3.63 -5.37 -0.02
N SER A 130 -2.86 -6.43 0.24
CA SER A 130 -3.35 -7.81 0.16
C SER A 130 -4.56 -8.04 1.07
N ALA A 131 -4.49 -7.58 2.32
CA ALA A 131 -5.58 -7.69 3.28
C ALA A 131 -6.80 -6.86 2.86
N GLN A 132 -6.60 -5.63 2.39
CA GLN A 132 -7.66 -4.74 1.92
C GLN A 132 -8.41 -5.31 0.70
N LEU A 133 -7.70 -5.90 -0.29
CA LEU A 133 -8.32 -6.60 -1.40
C LEU A 133 -9.16 -7.80 -0.93
N GLN A 134 -8.60 -8.61 -0.02
CA GLN A 134 -9.29 -9.78 0.51
C GLN A 134 -10.53 -9.40 1.33
N ALA A 135 -10.48 -8.28 2.03
CA ALA A 135 -11.61 -7.72 2.79
C ALA A 135 -12.62 -6.99 1.90
N GLY A 136 -12.32 -6.74 0.62
CA GLY A 136 -13.17 -5.92 -0.26
C GLY A 136 -13.22 -4.44 0.14
N GLU A 137 -12.24 -3.97 0.93
CA GLU A 137 -12.09 -2.56 1.31
C GLU A 137 -11.61 -1.71 0.14
N VAL A 138 -10.87 -2.33 -0.79
CA VAL A 138 -10.45 -1.71 -2.05
C VAL A 138 -10.81 -2.60 -3.24
N ASP A 139 -11.12 -1.96 -4.35
CA ASP A 139 -11.46 -2.63 -5.61
C ASP A 139 -10.22 -2.99 -6.43
N LEU A 140 -9.20 -2.13 -6.36
CA LEU A 140 -7.98 -2.22 -7.15
C LEU A 140 -6.76 -1.89 -6.29
N CYS A 141 -5.64 -2.55 -6.58
CA CYS A 141 -4.33 -2.15 -6.04
C CYS A 141 -3.34 -1.86 -7.16
N VAL A 142 -2.53 -0.82 -6.98
CA VAL A 142 -1.37 -0.53 -7.83
C VAL A 142 -0.12 -0.84 -7.01
N ALA A 143 0.46 -2.00 -7.26
CA ALA A 143 1.51 -2.59 -6.43
C ALA A 143 2.83 -2.75 -7.20
N SER A 144 3.95 -2.55 -6.51
CA SER A 144 5.30 -2.83 -7.02
C SER A 144 5.85 -4.16 -6.52
N GLN A 145 5.14 -4.82 -5.63
CA GLN A 145 5.47 -6.14 -5.10
C GLN A 145 4.31 -7.10 -5.38
N ARG A 146 4.61 -8.38 -5.37
CA ARG A 146 3.58 -9.41 -5.50
C ARG A 146 2.66 -9.35 -4.27
N LEU A 147 1.37 -9.18 -4.51
CA LEU A 147 0.35 -9.29 -3.48
C LEU A 147 0.00 -10.76 -3.26
N GLU A 148 -0.26 -11.11 -2.01
CA GLU A 148 -0.64 -12.46 -1.62
C GLU A 148 -2.15 -12.59 -1.46
N GLY A 149 -2.69 -13.74 -1.83
CA GLY A 149 -4.09 -14.07 -1.65
C GLY A 149 -4.65 -14.94 -2.77
N PRO A 150 -5.77 -15.61 -2.51
CA PRO A 150 -6.48 -16.37 -3.53
C PRO A 150 -7.16 -15.43 -4.54
N ALA A 151 -7.40 -15.97 -5.74
CA ALA A 151 -8.21 -15.34 -6.79
C ALA A 151 -7.77 -13.89 -7.16
N LEU A 152 -6.46 -13.62 -7.15
CA LEU A 152 -5.92 -12.35 -7.63
C LEU A 152 -5.58 -12.45 -9.11
N HIS A 153 -5.99 -11.42 -9.85
CA HIS A 153 -5.54 -11.18 -11.22
C HIS A 153 -4.58 -10.01 -11.22
N LEU A 154 -3.52 -10.13 -12.01
CA LEU A 154 -2.46 -9.15 -12.10
C LEU A 154 -2.20 -8.80 -13.56
N VAL A 155 -2.11 -7.50 -13.84
CA VAL A 155 -1.66 -6.97 -15.13
C VAL A 155 -0.48 -6.05 -14.89
N GLU A 156 0.64 -6.33 -15.54
CA GLU A 156 1.79 -5.43 -15.51
C GLU A 156 1.47 -4.14 -16.28
N LEU A 157 1.70 -3.01 -15.62
CA LEU A 157 1.46 -1.68 -16.17
C LEU A 157 2.74 -1.05 -16.70
N LEU A 158 3.84 -1.19 -15.96
CA LEU A 158 5.12 -0.54 -16.24
C LEU A 158 6.25 -1.34 -15.59
N SER A 159 7.36 -1.50 -16.32
CA SER A 159 8.63 -1.95 -15.76
C SER A 159 9.70 -0.91 -16.00
N GLU A 160 10.36 -0.46 -14.93
CA GLU A 160 11.34 0.61 -14.97
C GLU A 160 12.60 0.25 -14.18
N GLU A 161 13.71 0.91 -14.50
CA GLU A 161 14.95 0.80 -13.74
C GLU A 161 14.78 1.47 -12.36
N VAL A 162 15.49 0.94 -11.37
CA VAL A 162 15.65 1.59 -10.07
C VAL A 162 17.04 2.22 -10.02
N LEU A 163 17.07 3.51 -9.76
CA LEU A 163 18.28 4.31 -9.66
C LEU A 163 18.67 4.54 -8.21
N LEU A 164 19.97 4.74 -7.97
CA LEU A 164 20.45 5.28 -6.73
C LEU A 164 20.38 6.81 -6.78
N ALA A 165 19.71 7.42 -5.81
CA ALA A 165 19.71 8.86 -5.59
C ALA A 165 20.68 9.21 -4.47
N VAL A 166 21.54 10.20 -4.69
CA VAL A 166 22.50 10.68 -3.70
C VAL A 166 22.46 12.22 -3.62
N PRO A 167 22.82 12.83 -2.48
CA PRO A 167 22.97 14.28 -2.39
C PRO A 167 23.90 14.81 -3.48
N ALA A 168 23.65 16.01 -4.00
CA ALA A 168 24.52 16.61 -5.03
C ALA A 168 25.98 16.81 -4.57
N SER A 169 26.20 16.94 -3.25
CA SER A 169 27.53 17.05 -2.63
C SER A 169 28.20 15.70 -2.31
N HIS A 170 27.49 14.59 -2.56
CA HIS A 170 27.98 13.26 -2.18
C HIS A 170 29.20 12.84 -3.02
N ARG A 171 30.14 12.06 -2.44
CA ARG A 171 31.33 11.55 -3.13
C ARG A 171 31.03 10.80 -4.45
N LEU A 172 29.87 10.15 -4.51
CA LEU A 172 29.42 9.41 -5.68
C LEU A 172 28.69 10.28 -6.72
N ALA A 173 28.33 11.53 -6.42
CA ALA A 173 27.47 12.36 -7.27
C ALA A 173 28.03 12.63 -8.69
N ARG A 174 29.33 12.49 -8.86
CA ARG A 174 30.01 12.65 -10.17
C ARG A 174 30.06 11.36 -10.99
N ARG A 175 29.67 10.23 -10.42
CA ARG A 175 29.59 8.95 -11.13
C ARG A 175 28.26 8.81 -11.85
N THR A 176 28.27 8.07 -12.94
CA THR A 176 27.04 7.68 -13.66
C THR A 176 26.57 6.27 -13.27
N ARG A 177 27.51 5.43 -12.81
CA ARG A 177 27.25 4.04 -12.38
C ARG A 177 27.97 3.72 -11.10
N VAL A 178 27.45 2.77 -10.35
CA VAL A 178 28.00 2.33 -9.07
C VAL A 178 27.69 0.84 -8.83
N GLU A 179 28.68 0.10 -8.33
CA GLU A 179 28.49 -1.26 -7.82
C GLU A 179 27.88 -1.23 -6.42
N ALA A 180 27.09 -2.26 -6.09
CA ALA A 180 26.51 -2.41 -4.75
C ALA A 180 27.59 -2.45 -3.64
N SER A 181 28.75 -3.05 -3.92
CA SER A 181 29.91 -3.12 -3.03
C SER A 181 30.41 -1.74 -2.60
N ALA A 182 30.34 -0.74 -3.48
CA ALA A 182 30.78 0.64 -3.21
C ALA A 182 29.81 1.40 -2.27
N LEU A 183 28.66 0.82 -1.96
CA LEU A 183 27.63 1.36 -1.06
C LEU A 183 27.79 0.83 0.38
N ALA A 184 28.76 -0.05 0.62
CA ALA A 184 29.07 -0.53 1.98
C ALA A 184 29.46 0.66 2.86
N GLY A 185 28.86 0.73 4.06
CA GLY A 185 29.08 1.82 5.01
C GLY A 185 28.32 3.12 4.72
N GLU A 186 27.56 3.20 3.61
CA GLU A 186 26.69 4.35 3.35
C GLU A 186 25.43 4.30 4.21
N ARG A 187 24.93 5.49 4.53
CA ARG A 187 23.68 5.64 5.26
C ARG A 187 22.51 5.71 4.29
N PHE A 188 21.52 4.83 4.47
CA PHE A 188 20.34 4.78 3.61
C PHE A 188 19.16 5.52 4.21
N VAL A 189 18.42 6.22 3.34
CA VAL A 189 17.08 6.72 3.59
C VAL A 189 16.13 5.86 2.74
N THR A 190 15.18 5.20 3.38
CA THR A 190 14.31 4.23 2.70
C THR A 190 12.91 4.24 3.30
N THR A 191 12.02 3.44 2.74
CA THR A 191 10.69 3.20 3.31
C THR A 191 10.74 2.13 4.39
N ARG A 192 9.67 2.03 5.19
CA ARG A 192 9.51 0.96 6.19
C ARG A 192 9.38 -0.41 5.54
N PRO A 193 9.58 -1.51 6.33
CA PRO A 193 9.28 -2.86 5.87
C PRO A 193 7.86 -2.99 5.30
N GLY A 194 7.71 -3.77 4.23
CA GLY A 194 6.44 -3.94 3.51
C GLY A 194 6.31 -3.07 2.26
N TYR A 195 7.19 -2.09 2.08
CA TYR A 195 7.31 -1.31 0.84
C TYR A 195 8.45 -1.85 -0.05
N TRP A 196 8.30 -1.72 -1.37
CA TRP A 196 9.26 -2.26 -2.35
C TRP A 196 10.68 -1.68 -2.22
N GLN A 197 10.81 -0.40 -1.87
CA GLN A 197 12.11 0.25 -1.72
C GLN A 197 12.93 -0.37 -0.59
N ARG A 198 12.27 -0.69 0.55
CA ARG A 198 12.93 -1.36 1.66
C ARG A 198 13.31 -2.79 1.27
N SER A 199 12.39 -3.54 0.69
CA SER A 199 12.69 -4.90 0.23
C SER A 199 13.85 -4.94 -0.76
N LEU A 200 13.91 -3.97 -1.68
CA LEU A 200 15.01 -3.88 -2.65
C LEU A 200 16.32 -3.45 -1.98
N THR A 201 16.28 -2.53 -1.00
CA THR A 201 17.48 -2.16 -0.23
C THR A 201 18.04 -3.36 0.51
N ASP A 202 17.18 -4.14 1.18
CA ASP A 202 17.61 -5.35 1.88
C ASP A 202 18.18 -6.40 0.90
N GLN A 203 17.56 -6.58 -0.27
CA GLN A 203 18.04 -7.49 -1.33
C GLN A 203 19.40 -7.07 -1.91
N LEU A 204 19.65 -5.77 -2.06
CA LEU A 204 20.91 -5.25 -2.61
C LEU A 204 22.13 -5.70 -1.79
N PHE A 205 21.95 -5.88 -0.48
CA PHE A 205 22.97 -6.35 0.44
C PHE A 205 22.85 -7.83 0.81
N ALA A 206 21.82 -8.52 0.33
CA ALA A 206 21.63 -9.94 0.62
C ALA A 206 22.84 -10.76 0.12
N GLY A 207 23.42 -11.56 0.99
CA GLY A 207 24.58 -12.41 0.67
C GLY A 207 25.93 -11.69 0.66
N SER A 208 25.98 -10.36 0.84
CA SER A 208 27.26 -9.61 0.91
C SER A 208 27.93 -9.66 2.29
N GLY A 209 27.22 -10.13 3.32
CA GLY A 209 27.67 -10.06 4.72
C GLY A 209 27.66 -8.64 5.31
N VAL A 210 27.12 -7.65 4.57
CA VAL A 210 26.97 -6.26 4.99
C VAL A 210 25.50 -5.95 5.20
N GLU A 211 25.16 -5.39 6.35
CA GLU A 211 23.82 -4.83 6.58
C GLU A 211 23.79 -3.34 6.24
N PRO A 212 22.73 -2.87 5.53
CA PRO A 212 22.60 -1.44 5.23
C PRO A 212 22.38 -0.64 6.52
N THR A 213 23.11 0.45 6.70
CA THR A 213 22.85 1.37 7.81
C THR A 213 21.68 2.26 7.46
N ILE A 214 20.51 2.02 8.06
CA ILE A 214 19.32 2.83 7.84
C ILE A 214 19.38 4.08 8.71
N ALA A 215 19.55 5.24 8.08
CA ALA A 215 19.58 6.54 8.75
C ALA A 215 18.20 7.08 9.04
N CYS A 216 17.25 6.82 8.14
CA CYS A 216 15.85 7.24 8.29
C CYS A 216 14.95 6.29 7.48
N GLU A 217 13.78 5.97 8.04
CA GLU A 217 12.74 5.24 7.35
C GLU A 217 11.37 5.92 7.53
N GLY A 218 10.55 5.89 6.50
CA GLY A 218 9.22 6.52 6.51
C GLY A 218 8.22 5.79 5.65
N ASP A 219 6.96 6.21 5.69
CA ASP A 219 5.87 5.61 4.91
C ASP A 219 5.59 6.39 3.61
N GLU A 220 6.21 7.55 3.43
CA GLU A 220 5.96 8.43 2.29
C GLU A 220 7.20 8.47 1.37
N PRO A 221 7.17 7.74 0.23
CA PRO A 221 8.32 7.63 -0.67
C PRO A 221 8.79 8.95 -1.28
N TYR A 222 7.90 9.94 -1.35
CA TYR A 222 8.26 11.24 -1.90
C TYR A 222 9.11 12.07 -0.94
N ALA A 223 8.85 11.97 0.38
CA ALA A 223 9.67 12.62 1.41
C ALA A 223 11.09 12.04 1.46
N ILE A 224 11.27 10.77 1.07
CA ILE A 224 12.59 10.11 0.98
C ILE A 224 13.56 10.94 0.10
N ARG A 225 13.09 11.42 -1.04
CA ARG A 225 13.91 12.24 -1.94
C ARG A 225 14.34 13.56 -1.27
N GLY A 226 13.42 14.21 -0.56
CA GLY A 226 13.74 15.43 0.19
C GLY A 226 14.83 15.20 1.25
N LEU A 227 14.76 14.10 1.98
CA LEU A 227 15.76 13.70 2.96
C LEU A 227 17.10 13.38 2.31
N ILE A 228 17.12 12.71 1.15
CA ILE A 228 18.34 12.46 0.38
C ILE A 228 18.98 13.80 -0.04
N SER A 229 18.20 14.70 -0.64
CA SER A 229 18.70 16.01 -1.05
C SER A 229 19.26 16.82 0.11
N ALA A 230 18.65 16.71 1.29
CA ALA A 230 19.12 17.37 2.52
C ALA A 230 20.38 16.72 3.13
N GLY A 231 20.90 15.64 2.54
CA GLY A 231 22.13 14.98 3.00
C GLY A 231 21.93 13.96 4.13
N ALA A 232 20.71 13.54 4.42
CA ALA A 232 20.44 12.53 5.46
C ALA A 232 21.01 11.14 5.12
N GLY A 233 21.21 10.84 3.84
CA GLY A 233 21.75 9.59 3.32
C GLY A 233 21.52 9.46 1.82
N ILE A 234 21.68 8.25 1.31
CA ILE A 234 21.41 7.86 -0.07
C ILE A 234 20.18 6.96 -0.12
N GLY A 235 19.57 6.75 -1.30
CA GLY A 235 18.39 5.88 -1.37
C GLY A 235 18.05 5.40 -2.77
N LEU A 236 17.28 4.34 -2.84
CA LEU A 236 16.79 3.77 -4.09
C LEU A 236 15.49 4.46 -4.52
N MET A 237 15.42 4.88 -5.77
CA MET A 237 14.28 5.58 -6.33
C MET A 237 13.93 5.01 -7.71
N PRO A 238 12.64 4.98 -8.10
CA PRO A 238 12.26 4.56 -9.43
C PRO A 238 12.69 5.60 -10.46
N ALA A 239 13.05 5.17 -11.68
CA ALA A 239 13.53 6.06 -12.74
C ALA A 239 12.53 7.18 -13.06
N VAL A 240 11.23 6.90 -12.95
CA VAL A 240 10.17 7.92 -13.13
C VAL A 240 10.28 9.09 -12.15
N ALA A 241 10.82 8.87 -10.95
CA ALA A 241 10.99 9.93 -9.96
C ALA A 241 11.95 11.05 -10.45
N ARG A 242 12.87 10.72 -11.37
CA ARG A 242 13.76 11.70 -12.00
C ARG A 242 12.99 12.72 -12.86
N ARG A 243 11.88 12.29 -13.47
CA ARG A 243 11.05 13.14 -14.37
C ARG A 243 9.98 13.93 -13.62
N LEU A 244 9.45 13.37 -12.53
CA LEU A 244 8.26 13.91 -11.88
C LEU A 244 8.52 15.13 -11.01
N ALA A 245 9.75 15.40 -10.61
CA ALA A 245 10.07 16.61 -9.86
C ALA A 245 11.58 16.93 -9.96
N PRO A 246 11.97 18.06 -10.54
CA PRO A 246 13.36 18.48 -10.56
C PRO A 246 13.88 18.90 -9.16
N ASP A 247 13.02 19.36 -8.28
CA ASP A 247 13.34 19.80 -6.93
C ASP A 247 12.79 18.86 -5.85
N PRO A 248 13.54 18.65 -4.76
CA PRO A 248 14.91 19.09 -4.52
C PRO A 248 15.94 18.29 -5.34
N PRO A 249 17.10 18.89 -5.70
CA PRO A 249 18.10 18.29 -6.57
C PRO A 249 18.83 17.13 -5.89
N VAL A 250 18.95 16.02 -6.61
CA VAL A 250 19.78 14.86 -6.25
C VAL A 250 20.56 14.41 -7.49
N ALA A 251 21.72 13.78 -7.29
CA ALA A 251 22.41 13.10 -8.36
C ALA A 251 21.87 11.67 -8.51
N TRP A 252 21.73 11.22 -9.75
CA TRP A 252 21.16 9.94 -10.12
C TRP A 252 22.21 9.03 -10.71
N LEU A 253 22.34 7.83 -10.17
CA LEU A 253 23.31 6.85 -10.60
C LEU A 253 22.61 5.55 -10.96
N HIS A 254 23.08 4.90 -12.02
CA HIS A 254 22.70 3.54 -12.36
C HIS A 254 23.41 2.56 -11.44
N LEU A 255 22.71 1.52 -11.00
CA LEU A 255 23.35 0.38 -10.35
C LEU A 255 23.90 -0.55 -11.43
N GLU A 256 25.08 -1.16 -11.17
CA GLU A 256 25.66 -2.10 -12.12
C GLU A 256 24.87 -3.41 -12.18
N ALA A 257 25.11 -4.18 -13.23
CA ALA A 257 24.34 -5.38 -13.51
C ALA A 257 24.47 -6.46 -12.42
N PRO A 258 23.39 -7.17 -12.07
CA PRO A 258 22.06 -7.00 -12.65
C PRO A 258 21.35 -5.75 -12.10
N ALA A 259 21.08 -4.77 -12.96
CA ALA A 259 20.41 -3.54 -12.56
C ALA A 259 19.01 -3.84 -12.02
N PRO A 260 18.70 -3.38 -10.81
CA PRO A 260 17.40 -3.67 -10.21
C PRO A 260 16.27 -2.96 -10.97
N ARG A 261 15.15 -3.66 -11.11
CA ARG A 261 13.96 -3.14 -11.76
C ARG A 261 12.76 -3.17 -10.82
N ARG A 262 11.89 -2.21 -11.00
CA ARG A 262 10.58 -2.16 -10.39
C ARG A 262 9.52 -2.44 -11.44
N THR A 263 8.63 -3.38 -11.19
CA THR A 263 7.45 -3.63 -12.01
C THR A 263 6.22 -3.14 -11.26
N LEU A 264 5.49 -2.21 -11.86
CA LEU A 264 4.23 -1.73 -11.34
C LEU A 264 3.10 -2.56 -11.93
N SER A 265 2.24 -3.09 -11.09
CA SER A 265 1.15 -3.96 -11.49
C SER A 265 -0.19 -3.48 -10.97
N LEU A 266 -1.23 -3.59 -11.77
CA LEU A 266 -2.62 -3.44 -11.35
C LEU A 266 -3.15 -4.80 -10.91
N VAL A 267 -3.72 -4.86 -9.70
CA VAL A 267 -4.17 -6.11 -9.08
C VAL A 267 -5.59 -5.96 -8.58
N TRP A 268 -6.43 -6.99 -8.81
CA TRP A 268 -7.80 -7.08 -8.30
C TRP A 268 -8.21 -8.53 -8.05
N ARG A 269 -9.33 -8.73 -7.37
CA ARG A 269 -9.91 -10.06 -7.16
C ARG A 269 -10.74 -10.50 -8.36
N THR A 270 -10.61 -11.76 -8.79
CA THR A 270 -11.40 -12.35 -9.88
C THR A 270 -12.74 -12.90 -9.40
N ASP A 271 -12.85 -13.23 -8.11
CA ASP A 271 -14.03 -13.79 -7.47
C ASP A 271 -14.92 -12.73 -6.81
N ALA A 272 -14.59 -11.44 -6.92
CA ALA A 272 -15.34 -10.33 -6.38
C ALA A 272 -16.15 -9.61 -7.46
N TYR A 273 -17.30 -9.05 -7.07
CA TYR A 273 -18.05 -8.15 -7.93
C TYR A 273 -17.22 -6.90 -8.27
N ARG A 274 -17.24 -6.50 -9.52
CA ARG A 274 -16.58 -5.29 -9.99
C ARG A 274 -17.59 -4.35 -10.63
N SER A 275 -17.74 -3.16 -10.06
CA SER A 275 -18.62 -2.12 -10.58
C SER A 275 -18.26 -1.71 -12.01
N ALA A 276 -19.20 -1.11 -12.74
CA ALA A 276 -18.91 -0.55 -14.07
C ALA A 276 -17.75 0.46 -14.01
N ALA A 277 -17.74 1.31 -12.97
CA ALA A 277 -16.67 2.29 -12.74
C ALA A 277 -15.31 1.62 -12.48
N ALA A 278 -15.26 0.54 -11.68
CA ALA A 278 -14.02 -0.21 -11.43
C ALA A 278 -13.48 -0.90 -12.70
N ARG A 279 -14.36 -1.43 -13.54
CA ARG A 279 -13.98 -2.00 -14.84
C ARG A 279 -13.47 -0.91 -15.81
N ALA A 280 -14.16 0.23 -15.89
CA ALA A 280 -13.74 1.36 -16.71
C ALA A 280 -12.36 1.89 -16.29
N LEU A 281 -12.15 2.09 -14.98
CA LEU A 281 -10.85 2.51 -14.44
C LEU A 281 -9.75 1.50 -14.72
N THR A 282 -10.03 0.19 -14.63
CA THR A 282 -9.06 -0.85 -14.98
C THR A 282 -8.62 -0.74 -16.44
N SER A 283 -9.57 -0.65 -17.37
CA SER A 283 -9.28 -0.52 -18.79
C SER A 283 -8.52 0.77 -19.09
N PHE A 284 -8.92 1.86 -18.44
CA PHE A 284 -8.24 3.15 -18.56
C PHE A 284 -6.81 3.09 -18.04
N ALA A 285 -6.57 2.46 -16.88
CA ALA A 285 -5.24 2.33 -16.31
C ALA A 285 -4.30 1.52 -17.21
N ILE A 286 -4.76 0.41 -17.76
CA ILE A 286 -3.99 -0.42 -18.71
C ILE A 286 -3.62 0.40 -19.95
N SER A 287 -4.56 1.15 -20.50
CA SER A 287 -4.33 2.02 -21.68
C SER A 287 -3.37 3.15 -21.33
N HIS A 288 -3.57 3.83 -20.21
CA HIS A 288 -2.76 4.96 -19.75
C HIS A 288 -1.29 4.58 -19.60
N PHE A 289 -0.98 3.49 -18.90
CA PHE A 289 0.39 3.02 -18.75
C PHE A 289 0.94 2.34 -20.01
N GLY A 290 0.10 1.77 -20.88
CA GLY A 290 0.50 1.23 -22.18
C GLY A 290 1.05 2.30 -23.13
N THR A 291 0.67 3.57 -22.95
CA THR A 291 1.25 4.72 -23.66
C THR A 291 2.53 5.26 -23.03
N TRP A 292 2.82 4.85 -21.81
CA TRP A 292 4.09 5.14 -21.13
C TRP A 292 5.18 4.27 -21.74
N ARG A 293 5.70 4.69 -22.86
CA ARG A 293 6.97 4.14 -23.37
C ARG A 293 8.04 4.61 -22.40
N GLY A 294 8.47 3.72 -21.54
CA GLY A 294 9.69 3.90 -20.79
C GLY A 294 10.80 4.06 -21.82
N ASP A 295 11.23 5.28 -22.06
CA ASP A 295 12.55 5.47 -22.62
C ASP A 295 13.51 4.87 -21.59
N ALA A 296 14.11 3.76 -21.99
CA ALA A 296 15.11 2.99 -21.28
C ALA A 296 16.32 3.88 -20.89
#